data_8d8a9ecb125795af44e9681f55dbdd57
#
_entry.id   8d8a9ecb125795af44e9681f55dbdd57
#
_cell.length_a   1.000
_cell.length_b   1.000
_cell.length_c   1.000
_cell.angle_alpha   90.00
_cell.angle_beta   90.00
_cell.angle_gamma   90.00
#
_symmetry.space_group_name_H-M   'P 1'
#
loop_
_entity.id
_entity.type
_entity.pdbx_description
1 polymer ?
#
loop_
_entity_poly.entity_id
_entity_poly.type
_entity_poly.pdbx_seq_one_letter_code
_entity_poly.pdbx_strand_id
1 'polypeptide(L)'
;MRLYQSIATSSLVISGVYAQSRYAANTVPVYDEPEAVAANFPNPGVELYSPAFLFPDSVPDEFANGTSGPTSQALLEGFLQGLADRNSWMTYNTPNFTSEEGRSIPYVWLSNTEGFNGTSSDKLRIYVHGAVHGNEPGGDQAVMAFLGKLDNNATWAEEVLERADFLIIPRYNPDGVAYFQRYFATGFDPNRDHVKLARRQTLDIKAMNVAWDAHVSVDCHEYGARPLVNNTLLSAQDGQFSAFKNMNTHPRIRALAEGLFRDEIAAAMDANNLTHGPYVVIPSQSPLRLNEFITDNNGEDQIALSQGISYLSETRGIGLADSHFARRTLAGLTIIEAVVQTAVDNAEEVLTLIEDARAEYATTDAEIIITSMPNVTNMTWPFISIANGSTLEVPVIFGNNSPAITNLTRPRPEAYVFSGAWSEVASKLRATGVEVEVLEDGFEGEVEALNITVANLATIKFEGVAQTTGIETEMSLRNVTFPAGAYWVSSRQRRAAHAFVRLEPEAESSFAVWNVLPVAVGDEYPVYRVPRKAK
;
A
#
# COMPACT_ATOMS: atom_id res chain seq x y z
N MET A 1 -23.42 -31.23 19.72
CA MET A 1 -22.55 -31.74 18.66
C MET A 1 -22.58 -30.70 17.54
N ARG A 2 -21.69 -29.73 17.60
CA ARG A 2 -21.60 -28.60 16.63
C ARG A 2 -20.32 -28.80 15.85
N LEU A 3 -20.47 -29.17 14.59
CA LEU A 3 -19.39 -29.08 13.59
C LEU A 3 -19.31 -27.61 13.13
N TYR A 4 -18.36 -26.86 13.66
CA TYR A 4 -17.82 -25.70 12.98
C TYR A 4 -16.51 -26.14 12.35
N GLN A 5 -16.57 -26.48 11.08
CA GLN A 5 -15.35 -26.60 10.27
C GLN A 5 -14.83 -25.19 10.03
N SER A 6 -13.64 -24.94 10.55
CA SER A 6 -12.79 -23.81 10.22
C SER A 6 -12.52 -23.83 8.72
N ILE A 7 -13.07 -22.86 8.00
CA ILE A 7 -12.67 -22.58 6.62
C ILE A 7 -11.39 -21.74 6.70
N ALA A 8 -10.26 -22.44 6.76
CA ALA A 8 -8.96 -21.82 6.60
C ALA A 8 -8.88 -21.17 5.21
N THR A 9 -8.57 -19.90 5.20
CA THR A 9 -8.31 -19.06 4.05
C THR A 9 -7.10 -19.58 3.27
N SER A 10 -7.33 -20.41 2.27
CA SER A 10 -6.30 -20.93 1.36
C SER A 10 -6.12 -20.09 0.08
N SER A 11 -6.38 -18.79 0.14
CA SER A 11 -6.37 -17.92 -1.04
C SER A 11 -5.00 -17.32 -1.42
N LEU A 12 -3.90 -17.69 -0.74
CA LEU A 12 -2.58 -17.07 -0.94
C LEU A 12 -1.54 -17.93 -1.68
N VAL A 13 -1.91 -19.10 -2.20
CA VAL A 13 -0.90 -20.11 -2.56
C VAL A 13 -0.44 -20.10 -4.02
N ILE A 14 -1.07 -19.37 -4.94
CA ILE A 14 -0.77 -19.59 -6.38
C ILE A 14 0.29 -18.63 -6.96
N SER A 15 0.49 -17.45 -6.40
CA SER A 15 1.51 -16.52 -6.92
C SER A 15 2.92 -16.67 -6.32
N GLY A 16 3.06 -17.37 -5.19
CA GLY A 16 4.33 -17.45 -4.47
C GLY A 16 5.35 -18.48 -4.99
N VAL A 17 4.94 -19.43 -5.81
CA VAL A 17 5.83 -20.55 -6.22
C VAL A 17 6.85 -20.15 -7.31
N TYR A 18 6.61 -19.05 -8.03
CA TYR A 18 7.45 -18.65 -9.16
C TYR A 18 8.48 -17.56 -8.82
N ALA A 19 8.33 -16.86 -7.71
CA ALA A 19 9.09 -15.65 -7.42
C ALA A 19 10.59 -15.87 -7.15
N GLN A 20 10.98 -16.99 -6.60
CA GLN A 20 12.38 -17.21 -6.18
C GLN A 20 13.28 -17.91 -7.20
N SER A 21 12.76 -18.32 -8.36
CA SER A 21 13.52 -19.18 -9.30
C SER A 21 14.05 -18.49 -10.55
N ARG A 22 13.72 -17.20 -10.79
CA ARG A 22 14.04 -16.52 -12.06
C ARG A 22 14.48 -15.08 -11.85
N TYR A 23 15.64 -14.91 -11.22
CA TYR A 23 16.30 -13.60 -11.16
C TYR A 23 16.41 -12.97 -12.56
N ALA A 24 16.12 -11.67 -12.65
CA ALA A 24 16.23 -10.87 -13.86
C ALA A 24 15.42 -11.39 -15.07
N ALA A 25 14.31 -12.08 -14.85
CA ALA A 25 13.40 -12.50 -15.92
C ALA A 25 12.02 -11.87 -15.74
N ASN A 26 11.50 -11.20 -16.78
CA ASN A 26 10.07 -10.90 -16.83
C ASN A 26 9.30 -12.22 -16.92
N THR A 27 8.52 -12.51 -15.89
CA THR A 27 7.80 -13.78 -15.75
C THR A 27 6.36 -13.71 -16.25
N VAL A 28 5.92 -12.54 -16.72
CA VAL A 28 4.55 -12.30 -17.17
C VAL A 28 4.51 -12.33 -18.71
N PRO A 29 4.06 -13.42 -19.35
CA PRO A 29 3.88 -13.44 -20.80
C PRO A 29 2.87 -12.38 -21.24
N VAL A 30 3.09 -11.76 -22.39
CA VAL A 30 2.13 -10.84 -23.00
C VAL A 30 0.86 -11.61 -23.36
N TYR A 31 -0.27 -11.00 -23.13
CA TYR A 31 -1.58 -11.50 -23.53
C TYR A 31 -2.09 -10.68 -24.72
N ASP A 32 -2.19 -11.34 -25.87
CA ASP A 32 -2.77 -10.75 -27.07
C ASP A 32 -4.30 -10.76 -26.93
N GLU A 33 -4.88 -9.60 -26.72
CA GLU A 33 -6.33 -9.48 -26.58
C GLU A 33 -7.04 -9.67 -27.92
N PRO A 34 -8.16 -10.43 -27.95
CA PRO A 34 -9.03 -10.46 -29.11
C PRO A 34 -9.51 -9.05 -29.46
N GLU A 35 -9.61 -8.73 -30.76
CA GLU A 35 -10.04 -7.42 -31.25
C GLU A 35 -11.36 -6.94 -30.62
N ALA A 36 -12.31 -7.87 -30.45
CA ALA A 36 -13.61 -7.56 -29.81
C ALA A 36 -13.46 -7.14 -28.33
N VAL A 37 -12.45 -7.65 -27.62
CA VAL A 37 -12.13 -7.23 -26.25
C VAL A 37 -11.43 -5.90 -26.26
N ALA A 38 -10.41 -5.73 -27.09
CA ALA A 38 -9.61 -4.51 -27.22
C ALA A 38 -10.48 -3.30 -27.57
N ALA A 39 -11.57 -3.48 -28.31
CA ALA A 39 -12.53 -2.43 -28.66
C ALA A 39 -13.22 -1.77 -27.44
N ASN A 40 -13.22 -2.42 -26.27
CA ASN A 40 -13.74 -1.82 -25.03
C ASN A 40 -12.79 -0.78 -24.42
N PHE A 41 -11.53 -0.74 -24.85
CA PHE A 41 -10.48 0.13 -24.33
C PHE A 41 -9.90 1.05 -25.40
N PRO A 42 -10.71 1.91 -26.05
CA PRO A 42 -10.23 2.78 -27.12
C PRO A 42 -9.17 3.75 -26.61
N ASN A 43 -8.31 4.19 -27.54
CA ASN A 43 -7.37 5.27 -27.24
C ASN A 43 -8.15 6.53 -26.81
N PRO A 44 -7.83 7.13 -25.66
CA PRO A 44 -8.56 8.28 -25.13
C PRO A 44 -8.36 9.55 -25.96
N GLY A 45 -7.33 9.63 -26.81
CA GLY A 45 -7.06 10.79 -27.66
C GLY A 45 -6.67 12.05 -26.89
N VAL A 46 -6.15 11.91 -25.67
CA VAL A 46 -5.68 13.03 -24.81
C VAL A 46 -4.17 13.13 -24.83
N GLU A 47 -3.64 14.32 -24.59
CA GLU A 47 -2.21 14.52 -24.39
C GLU A 47 -1.79 14.08 -22.98
N LEU A 48 -0.72 13.29 -22.92
CA LEU A 48 -0.10 12.84 -21.70
C LEU A 48 1.34 13.37 -21.63
N TYR A 49 1.67 14.04 -20.54
CA TYR A 49 2.93 14.77 -20.38
C TYR A 49 4.00 13.96 -19.63
N SER A 50 4.06 12.64 -19.84
CA SER A 50 5.14 11.79 -19.31
C SER A 50 6.14 11.43 -20.40
N PRO A 51 7.37 10.99 -20.03
CA PRO A 51 8.45 10.74 -21.01
C PRO A 51 8.07 9.80 -22.15
N ALA A 52 7.31 8.74 -21.89
CA ALA A 52 6.91 7.79 -22.92
C ALA A 52 6.00 8.40 -24.01
N PHE A 53 5.26 9.46 -23.69
CA PHE A 53 4.35 10.14 -24.64
C PHE A 53 4.96 11.41 -25.22
N LEU A 54 5.83 12.10 -24.49
CA LEU A 54 6.56 13.27 -24.98
C LEU A 54 7.70 12.88 -25.94
N PHE A 55 8.29 11.72 -25.73
CA PHE A 55 9.43 11.20 -26.50
C PHE A 55 9.15 9.80 -27.03
N PRO A 56 8.12 9.58 -27.87
CA PRO A 56 7.71 8.26 -28.31
C PRO A 56 8.84 7.47 -29.02
N ASP A 57 9.75 8.15 -29.71
CA ASP A 57 10.91 7.53 -30.36
C ASP A 57 11.94 6.97 -29.36
N SER A 58 11.83 7.29 -28.08
CA SER A 58 12.67 6.76 -26.99
C SER A 58 12.12 5.49 -26.36
N VAL A 59 10.88 5.13 -26.66
CA VAL A 59 10.24 3.90 -26.14
C VAL A 59 10.88 2.69 -26.82
N PRO A 60 11.46 1.75 -26.06
CA PRO A 60 12.10 0.58 -26.66
C PRO A 60 11.10 -0.35 -27.34
N ASP A 61 11.49 -0.98 -28.46
CA ASP A 61 10.67 -1.99 -29.12
C ASP A 61 10.35 -3.18 -28.21
N GLU A 62 11.23 -3.46 -27.26
CA GLU A 62 11.07 -4.51 -26.24
C GLU A 62 9.90 -4.28 -25.29
N PHE A 63 9.39 -3.03 -25.18
CA PHE A 63 8.19 -2.75 -24.41
C PHE A 63 6.96 -3.44 -25.00
N ALA A 64 6.80 -3.45 -26.30
CA ALA A 64 5.74 -4.21 -26.98
C ALA A 64 5.81 -5.71 -26.74
N ASN A 65 7.02 -6.24 -26.52
CA ASN A 65 7.24 -7.64 -26.20
C ASN A 65 7.15 -7.95 -24.68
N GLY A 66 6.91 -6.94 -23.85
CA GLY A 66 6.81 -7.07 -22.41
C GLY A 66 8.12 -7.48 -21.73
N THR A 67 9.27 -7.08 -22.29
CA THR A 67 10.61 -7.41 -21.77
C THR A 67 11.39 -6.19 -21.27
N SER A 68 10.88 -4.98 -21.49
CA SER A 68 11.41 -3.74 -20.91
C SER A 68 10.28 -2.77 -20.57
N GLY A 69 10.57 -1.77 -19.71
CA GLY A 69 9.68 -0.65 -19.47
C GLY A 69 9.77 0.40 -20.58
N PRO A 70 8.79 1.33 -20.66
CA PRO A 70 8.73 2.34 -21.74
C PRO A 70 9.73 3.49 -21.55
N THR A 71 10.25 3.69 -20.34
CA THR A 71 11.12 4.83 -20.01
C THR A 71 12.35 4.36 -19.27
N SER A 72 13.54 4.61 -19.82
CA SER A 72 14.81 4.30 -19.18
C SER A 72 15.03 5.12 -17.91
N GLN A 73 15.92 4.66 -17.00
CA GLN A 73 16.27 5.41 -15.79
C GLN A 73 16.85 6.79 -16.12
N ALA A 74 17.74 6.87 -17.12
CA ALA A 74 18.35 8.13 -17.53
C ALA A 74 17.33 9.12 -18.09
N LEU A 75 16.34 8.65 -18.86
CA LEU A 75 15.28 9.51 -19.39
C LEU A 75 14.36 10.03 -18.28
N LEU A 76 14.02 9.18 -17.29
CA LEU A 76 13.26 9.60 -16.11
C LEU A 76 14.02 10.69 -15.33
N GLU A 77 15.29 10.48 -15.02
CA GLU A 77 16.12 11.46 -14.30
C GLU A 77 16.24 12.77 -15.07
N GLY A 78 16.52 12.71 -16.38
CA GLY A 78 16.57 13.88 -17.24
C GLY A 78 15.25 14.65 -17.32
N PHE A 79 14.13 13.94 -17.34
CA PHE A 79 12.79 14.54 -17.30
C PHE A 79 12.56 15.29 -15.99
N LEU A 80 12.82 14.66 -14.84
CA LEU A 80 12.63 15.28 -13.52
C LEU A 80 13.56 16.49 -13.32
N GLN A 81 14.82 16.39 -13.72
CA GLN A 81 15.78 17.52 -13.69
C GLN A 81 15.30 18.67 -14.57
N GLY A 82 14.88 18.36 -15.81
CA GLY A 82 14.37 19.36 -16.73
C GLY A 82 13.10 20.06 -16.23
N LEU A 83 12.22 19.38 -15.51
CA LEU A 83 11.08 19.99 -14.83
C LEU A 83 11.55 20.94 -13.71
N ALA A 84 12.48 20.49 -12.86
CA ALA A 84 13.01 21.27 -11.76
C ALA A 84 13.78 22.51 -12.22
N ASP A 85 14.51 22.43 -13.33
CA ASP A 85 15.28 23.55 -13.88
C ASP A 85 14.39 24.74 -14.34
N ARG A 86 13.15 24.45 -14.77
CA ARG A 86 12.23 25.49 -15.27
C ARG A 86 11.12 25.87 -14.29
N ASN A 87 10.94 25.12 -13.21
CA ASN A 87 9.89 25.35 -12.22
C ASN A 87 10.48 25.59 -10.83
N SER A 88 10.47 26.82 -10.35
CA SER A 88 11.02 27.19 -9.04
C SER A 88 10.32 26.54 -7.86
N TRP A 89 9.13 26.00 -8.05
CA TRP A 89 8.35 25.25 -7.06
C TRP A 89 8.70 23.76 -7.01
N MET A 90 9.60 23.27 -7.86
CA MET A 90 10.02 21.88 -7.88
C MET A 90 11.50 21.74 -7.55
N THR A 91 11.82 20.84 -6.62
CA THR A 91 13.20 20.51 -6.26
C THR A 91 13.46 19.04 -6.58
N TYR A 92 14.42 18.79 -7.48
CA TYR A 92 14.93 17.45 -7.77
C TYR A 92 15.92 17.01 -6.70
N ASN A 93 15.75 15.79 -6.20
CA ASN A 93 16.59 15.21 -5.16
C ASN A 93 17.00 13.78 -5.50
N THR A 94 18.18 13.40 -5.01
CA THR A 94 18.63 12.00 -4.92
C THR A 94 18.91 11.66 -3.47
N PRO A 95 18.36 10.56 -2.94
CA PRO A 95 18.64 10.18 -1.56
C PRO A 95 20.09 9.69 -1.41
N ASN A 96 20.53 9.57 -0.17
CA ASN A 96 21.87 9.02 0.17
C ASN A 96 21.91 7.49 0.18
N PHE A 97 20.89 6.84 -0.37
CA PHE A 97 20.79 5.39 -0.54
C PHE A 97 20.40 5.08 -2.00
N THR A 98 20.53 3.83 -2.37
CA THR A 98 20.24 3.33 -3.72
C THR A 98 19.35 2.10 -3.67
N SER A 99 18.90 1.63 -4.83
CA SER A 99 18.31 0.30 -4.96
C SER A 99 19.31 -0.80 -4.58
N GLU A 100 18.85 -2.04 -4.55
CA GLU A 100 19.69 -3.20 -4.21
C GLU A 100 20.87 -3.39 -5.19
N GLU A 101 20.73 -2.96 -6.45
CA GLU A 101 21.80 -3.00 -7.46
C GLU A 101 22.49 -1.65 -7.68
N GLY A 102 22.27 -0.68 -6.81
CA GLY A 102 22.98 0.60 -6.84
C GLY A 102 22.39 1.64 -7.78
N ARG A 103 21.14 1.47 -8.29
CA ARG A 103 20.46 2.48 -9.09
C ARG A 103 19.93 3.61 -8.20
N SER A 104 19.92 4.81 -8.74
CA SER A 104 19.31 5.99 -8.11
C SER A 104 17.79 5.80 -7.93
N ILE A 105 17.26 6.35 -6.84
CA ILE A 105 15.81 6.44 -6.57
C ILE A 105 15.47 7.94 -6.45
N PRO A 106 15.44 8.68 -7.56
CA PRO A 106 15.18 10.11 -7.53
C PRO A 106 13.77 10.40 -7.03
N TYR A 107 13.65 11.51 -6.32
CA TYR A 107 12.38 12.03 -5.84
C TYR A 107 12.33 13.54 -6.01
N VAL A 108 11.13 14.09 -5.99
CA VAL A 108 10.93 15.51 -6.04
C VAL A 108 10.11 16.01 -4.87
N TRP A 109 10.46 17.21 -4.41
CA TRP A 109 9.56 18.03 -3.60
C TRP A 109 8.90 19.08 -4.46
N LEU A 110 7.60 19.29 -4.25
CA LEU A 110 6.87 20.39 -4.83
C LEU A 110 6.37 21.28 -3.70
N SER A 111 6.69 22.56 -3.75
CA SER A 111 6.25 23.57 -2.80
C SER A 111 6.46 24.97 -3.38
N ASN A 112 5.53 25.89 -3.12
CA ASN A 112 5.72 27.32 -3.38
C ASN A 112 6.24 28.10 -2.15
N THR A 113 6.59 27.38 -1.06
CA THR A 113 7.19 27.98 0.13
C THR A 113 8.65 28.27 -0.12
N GLU A 114 9.06 29.55 0.06
CA GLU A 114 10.44 29.97 -0.16
C GLU A 114 11.39 29.21 0.77
N GLY A 115 12.46 28.65 0.21
CA GLY A 115 13.46 27.89 0.95
C GLY A 115 12.98 26.55 1.49
N PHE A 116 11.90 25.99 0.93
CA PHE A 116 11.40 24.68 1.33
C PHE A 116 12.49 23.61 1.21
N ASN A 117 12.67 22.84 2.28
CA ASN A 117 13.73 21.83 2.40
C ASN A 117 13.20 20.44 2.78
N GLY A 118 11.90 20.19 2.51
CA GLY A 118 11.22 18.93 2.88
C GLY A 118 10.78 18.86 4.33
N THR A 119 10.84 19.95 5.07
CA THR A 119 10.27 20.03 6.43
C THR A 119 8.81 20.45 6.40
N SER A 120 8.12 20.19 7.50
CA SER A 120 6.70 20.50 7.66
C SER A 120 6.39 21.97 7.35
N SER A 121 5.33 22.20 6.63
CA SER A 121 4.65 23.48 6.44
C SER A 121 3.25 23.42 7.07
N ASP A 122 2.55 24.56 7.11
CA ASP A 122 1.15 24.61 7.55
C ASP A 122 0.16 24.10 6.48
N LYS A 123 0.67 23.50 5.39
CA LYS A 123 -0.09 22.97 4.28
C LYS A 123 -0.34 21.47 4.41
N LEU A 124 -1.23 20.97 3.57
CA LEU A 124 -1.35 19.52 3.37
C LEU A 124 -0.02 18.95 2.87
N ARG A 125 0.35 17.79 3.38
CA ARG A 125 1.48 17.00 2.89
C ARG A 125 0.94 15.81 2.12
N ILE A 126 1.21 15.80 0.80
CA ILE A 126 0.76 14.74 -0.10
C ILE A 126 1.96 13.90 -0.52
N TYR A 127 1.79 12.58 -0.50
CA TYR A 127 2.79 11.63 -0.96
C TYR A 127 2.26 10.83 -2.15
N VAL A 128 3.02 10.78 -3.24
CA VAL A 128 2.66 9.99 -4.42
C VAL A 128 3.86 9.16 -4.85
N HIS A 129 3.64 7.88 -5.11
CA HIS A 129 4.68 7.04 -5.69
C HIS A 129 4.12 6.08 -6.73
N GLY A 130 5.02 5.61 -7.61
CA GLY A 130 4.73 4.63 -8.64
C GLY A 130 5.84 3.60 -8.80
N ALA A 131 5.62 2.62 -9.66
CA ALA A 131 6.57 1.55 -9.97
C ALA A 131 7.14 0.86 -8.72
N VAL A 132 6.31 0.58 -7.72
CA VAL A 132 6.63 -0.36 -6.64
C VAL A 132 6.90 -1.73 -7.26
N HIS A 133 6.11 -2.11 -8.24
CA HIS A 133 6.37 -3.26 -9.09
C HIS A 133 6.90 -2.80 -10.46
N GLY A 134 8.05 -3.33 -10.86
CA GLY A 134 8.75 -2.84 -12.04
C GLY A 134 8.11 -3.18 -13.38
N ASN A 135 7.18 -4.14 -13.42
CA ASN A 135 6.41 -4.51 -14.61
C ASN A 135 5.01 -3.87 -14.68
N GLU A 136 4.81 -2.77 -13.96
CA GLU A 136 3.57 -1.99 -13.89
C GLU A 136 3.82 -0.56 -14.41
N PRO A 137 4.14 -0.38 -15.70
CA PRO A 137 4.60 0.89 -16.24
C PRO A 137 3.54 1.98 -16.29
N GLY A 138 2.25 1.64 -16.20
CA GLY A 138 1.17 2.62 -16.09
C GLY A 138 1.28 3.45 -14.81
N GLY A 139 1.76 2.86 -13.72
CA GLY A 139 1.93 3.53 -12.44
C GLY A 139 2.99 4.64 -12.49
N ASP A 140 4.23 4.36 -12.95
CA ASP A 140 5.27 5.39 -13.01
C ASP A 140 4.97 6.46 -14.07
N GLN A 141 4.33 6.08 -15.20
CA GLN A 141 3.95 7.05 -16.22
C GLN A 141 2.79 7.96 -15.77
N ALA A 142 1.84 7.47 -14.99
CA ALA A 142 0.80 8.31 -14.41
C ALA A 142 1.37 9.37 -13.45
N VAL A 143 2.32 8.98 -12.60
CA VAL A 143 3.01 9.90 -11.69
C VAL A 143 3.83 10.95 -12.47
N MET A 144 4.55 10.54 -13.51
CA MET A 144 5.30 11.48 -14.36
C MET A 144 4.36 12.37 -15.19
N ALA A 145 3.22 11.86 -15.67
CA ALA A 145 2.22 12.64 -16.38
C ALA A 145 1.59 13.71 -15.47
N PHE A 146 1.37 13.41 -14.20
CA PHE A 146 0.92 14.38 -13.20
C PHE A 146 1.93 15.54 -13.07
N LEU A 147 3.22 15.24 -12.93
CA LEU A 147 4.28 16.26 -12.89
C LEU A 147 4.34 17.10 -14.17
N GLY A 148 4.28 16.46 -15.33
CA GLY A 148 4.27 17.15 -16.61
C GLY A 148 3.02 18.00 -16.84
N LYS A 149 1.87 17.59 -16.30
CA LYS A 149 0.63 18.39 -16.37
C LYS A 149 0.71 19.63 -15.48
N LEU A 150 1.30 19.54 -14.28
CA LEU A 150 1.58 20.70 -13.44
C LEU A 150 2.52 21.70 -14.16
N ASP A 151 3.57 21.21 -14.81
CA ASP A 151 4.47 22.04 -15.64
C ASP A 151 3.75 22.72 -16.81
N ASN A 152 2.85 22.00 -17.48
CA ASN A 152 2.10 22.52 -18.64
C ASN A 152 0.94 23.46 -18.26
N ASN A 153 0.49 23.44 -17.00
CA ASN A 153 -0.61 24.25 -16.49
C ASN A 153 -0.20 25.01 -15.22
N ALA A 154 0.49 26.13 -15.43
CA ALA A 154 1.03 26.95 -14.33
C ALA A 154 -0.07 27.46 -13.37
N THR A 155 -1.26 27.78 -13.88
CA THR A 155 -2.38 28.23 -13.04
C THR A 155 -2.81 27.12 -12.09
N TRP A 156 -2.98 25.91 -12.58
CA TRP A 156 -3.34 24.77 -11.74
C TRP A 156 -2.22 24.40 -10.77
N ALA A 157 -0.97 24.46 -11.20
CA ALA A 157 0.16 24.24 -10.30
C ALA A 157 0.18 25.26 -9.14
N GLU A 158 -0.10 26.54 -9.42
CA GLU A 158 -0.17 27.58 -8.40
C GLU A 158 -1.32 27.32 -7.40
N GLU A 159 -2.52 26.99 -7.89
CA GLU A 159 -3.70 26.66 -7.06
C GLU A 159 -3.42 25.45 -6.12
N VAL A 160 -2.84 24.37 -6.66
CA VAL A 160 -2.51 23.17 -5.91
C VAL A 160 -1.44 23.46 -4.86
N LEU A 161 -0.36 24.16 -5.24
CA LEU A 161 0.78 24.44 -4.36
C LEU A 161 0.51 25.54 -3.34
N GLU A 162 -0.55 26.31 -3.49
CA GLU A 162 -1.02 27.19 -2.42
C GLU A 162 -1.48 26.42 -1.18
N ARG A 163 -2.03 25.21 -1.37
CA ARG A 163 -2.70 24.42 -0.34
C ARG A 163 -1.93 23.17 0.09
N ALA A 164 -1.04 22.66 -0.76
CA ALA A 164 -0.35 21.41 -0.52
C ALA A 164 1.13 21.45 -0.91
N ASP A 165 1.95 20.74 -0.16
CA ASP A 165 3.32 20.37 -0.50
C ASP A 165 3.39 18.88 -0.82
N PHE A 166 4.33 18.49 -1.69
CA PHE A 166 4.42 17.11 -2.16
C PHE A 166 5.81 16.50 -1.94
N LEU A 167 5.80 15.22 -1.61
CA LEU A 167 6.90 14.29 -1.82
C LEU A 167 6.46 13.29 -2.91
N ILE A 168 7.19 13.23 -4.02
CA ILE A 168 6.85 12.33 -5.13
C ILE A 168 8.04 11.45 -5.47
N ILE A 169 7.84 10.13 -5.47
CA ILE A 169 8.80 9.11 -5.90
C ILE A 169 8.23 8.42 -7.15
N PRO A 170 8.54 8.87 -8.38
CA PRO A 170 7.93 8.29 -9.57
C PRO A 170 8.29 6.82 -9.78
N ARG A 171 9.48 6.40 -9.32
CA ARG A 171 9.98 5.03 -9.49
C ARG A 171 10.58 4.49 -8.21
N TYR A 172 9.74 3.75 -7.45
CA TYR A 172 10.11 3.13 -6.18
C TYR A 172 11.15 2.01 -6.36
N ASN A 173 11.00 1.18 -7.41
CA ASN A 173 11.78 -0.03 -7.66
C ASN A 173 12.50 0.03 -9.03
N PRO A 174 13.59 0.81 -9.17
CA PRO A 174 14.29 0.94 -10.44
C PRO A 174 14.94 -0.37 -10.92
N ASP A 175 15.29 -1.29 -10.01
CA ASP A 175 15.80 -2.61 -10.39
C ASP A 175 14.71 -3.44 -11.04
N GLY A 176 13.53 -3.49 -10.45
CA GLY A 176 12.36 -4.16 -11.03
C GLY A 176 12.00 -3.61 -12.39
N VAL A 177 12.03 -2.29 -12.58
CA VAL A 177 11.80 -1.66 -13.89
C VAL A 177 12.88 -2.04 -14.90
N ALA A 178 14.16 -2.06 -14.50
CA ALA A 178 15.27 -2.42 -15.38
C ALA A 178 15.16 -3.86 -15.90
N TYR A 179 14.59 -4.77 -15.11
CA TYR A 179 14.35 -6.16 -15.49
C TYR A 179 12.91 -6.42 -15.98
N PHE A 180 12.08 -5.42 -15.97
CA PHE A 180 10.65 -5.49 -16.24
C PHE A 180 9.98 -6.61 -15.45
N GLN A 181 10.27 -6.67 -14.17
CA GLN A 181 9.74 -7.67 -13.23
C GLN A 181 9.07 -7.02 -12.03
N ARG A 182 8.17 -7.76 -11.39
CA ARG A 182 7.43 -7.29 -10.20
C ARG A 182 8.36 -6.95 -9.03
N TYR A 183 9.33 -7.79 -8.77
CA TYR A 183 10.11 -7.91 -7.54
C TYR A 183 11.32 -6.97 -7.50
N PHE A 184 11.89 -6.76 -6.31
CA PHE A 184 13.26 -6.29 -6.15
C PHE A 184 14.25 -7.22 -6.87
N ALA A 185 15.49 -6.76 -7.07
CA ALA A 185 16.54 -7.57 -7.67
C ALA A 185 16.76 -8.91 -6.94
N THR A 186 16.52 -8.96 -5.66
CA THR A 186 16.64 -10.16 -4.82
C THR A 186 15.41 -11.08 -4.83
N GLY A 187 14.39 -10.76 -5.61
CA GLY A 187 13.18 -11.57 -5.77
C GLY A 187 12.14 -11.41 -4.66
N PHE A 188 12.26 -10.40 -3.80
CA PHE A 188 11.25 -10.05 -2.80
C PHE A 188 10.25 -9.06 -3.39
N ASP A 189 8.97 -9.21 -3.03
CA ASP A 189 7.92 -8.26 -3.37
C ASP A 189 8.02 -7.02 -2.45
N PRO A 190 8.33 -5.83 -3.00
CA PRO A 190 8.41 -4.61 -2.21
C PRO A 190 7.10 -4.30 -1.48
N ASN A 191 5.95 -4.64 -2.09
CA ASN A 191 4.62 -4.44 -1.51
C ASN A 191 4.17 -5.58 -0.57
N ARG A 192 5.12 -6.38 -0.09
CA ARG A 192 4.96 -7.42 0.95
C ARG A 192 6.03 -7.31 2.03
N ASP A 193 6.77 -6.20 2.08
CA ASP A 193 7.89 -6.01 3.02
C ASP A 193 7.61 -4.94 4.09
N HIS A 194 6.47 -4.27 4.05
CA HIS A 194 6.19 -3.11 4.90
C HIS A 194 5.97 -3.43 6.39
N VAL A 195 5.73 -4.69 6.77
CA VAL A 195 5.66 -5.14 8.17
C VAL A 195 6.96 -5.79 8.62
N LYS A 196 7.43 -6.80 7.89
CA LYS A 196 8.66 -7.53 8.27
C LYS A 196 9.92 -6.71 8.10
N LEU A 197 9.92 -5.70 7.20
CA LEU A 197 11.02 -4.78 6.94
C LEU A 197 12.36 -5.51 6.79
N ALA A 198 12.39 -6.49 5.89
CA ALA A 198 13.55 -7.34 5.67
C ALA A 198 14.53 -6.74 4.65
N ARG A 199 14.04 -5.84 3.78
CA ARG A 199 14.85 -5.24 2.70
C ARG A 199 15.28 -3.83 3.05
N ARG A 200 16.55 -3.52 2.78
CA ARG A 200 17.13 -2.21 3.10
C ARG A 200 16.42 -1.08 2.35
N GLN A 201 16.10 -1.27 1.07
CA GLN A 201 15.40 -0.28 0.25
C GLN A 201 14.03 0.07 0.83
N THR A 202 13.26 -0.93 1.31
CA THR A 202 11.98 -0.69 1.99
C THR A 202 12.16 0.15 3.26
N LEU A 203 13.20 -0.16 4.07
CA LEU A 203 13.51 0.59 5.29
C LEU A 203 13.86 2.05 4.97
N ASP A 204 14.70 2.29 3.96
CA ASP A 204 15.18 3.62 3.61
C ASP A 204 14.05 4.51 3.06
N ILE A 205 13.19 3.99 2.17
CA ILE A 205 12.03 4.72 1.66
C ILE A 205 11.00 4.94 2.78
N LYS A 206 10.81 3.95 3.66
CA LYS A 206 9.93 4.12 4.83
C LYS A 206 10.41 5.23 5.75
N ALA A 207 11.70 5.37 5.97
CA ALA A 207 12.25 6.48 6.76
C ALA A 207 11.94 7.84 6.14
N MET A 208 11.97 7.96 4.79
CA MET A 208 11.53 9.18 4.10
C MET A 208 10.04 9.45 4.34
N ASN A 209 9.17 8.44 4.20
CA ASN A 209 7.74 8.58 4.43
C ASN A 209 7.40 8.94 5.88
N VAL A 210 8.11 8.37 6.84
CA VAL A 210 7.97 8.70 8.28
C VAL A 210 8.36 10.14 8.54
N ALA A 211 9.43 10.62 7.92
CA ALA A 211 9.89 12.01 8.06
C ALA A 211 8.93 12.99 7.35
N TRP A 212 8.39 12.61 6.19
CA TRP A 212 7.42 13.41 5.45
C TRP A 212 6.07 13.51 6.16
N ASP A 213 5.62 12.45 6.81
CA ASP A 213 4.40 12.39 7.62
C ASP A 213 3.13 12.84 6.85
N ALA A 214 2.90 12.21 5.71
CA ALA A 214 1.81 12.54 4.80
C ALA A 214 0.42 12.60 5.47
N HIS A 215 -0.42 13.54 5.03
CA HIS A 215 -1.85 13.57 5.33
C HIS A 215 -2.64 12.75 4.31
N VAL A 216 -2.23 12.82 3.03
CA VAL A 216 -2.87 12.12 1.92
C VAL A 216 -1.79 11.43 1.08
N SER A 217 -2.07 10.24 0.56
CA SER A 217 -1.14 9.52 -0.31
C SER A 217 -1.84 8.71 -1.40
N VAL A 218 -1.10 8.48 -2.51
CA VAL A 218 -1.50 7.62 -3.61
C VAL A 218 -0.37 6.66 -3.94
N ASP A 219 -0.66 5.36 -3.93
CA ASP A 219 0.21 4.26 -4.31
C ASP A 219 -0.25 3.73 -5.68
N CYS A 220 0.59 3.92 -6.73
CA CYS A 220 0.21 3.68 -8.12
C CYS A 220 0.72 2.34 -8.64
N HIS A 221 -0.22 1.47 -8.96
CA HIS A 221 -0.03 0.09 -9.41
C HIS A 221 -0.79 -0.24 -10.70
N GLU A 222 -0.62 -1.47 -11.16
CA GLU A 222 -1.44 -2.08 -12.21
C GLU A 222 -1.86 -3.50 -11.81
N TYR A 223 -3.12 -3.85 -12.07
CA TYR A 223 -3.62 -5.20 -11.86
C TYR A 223 -3.57 -6.06 -13.14
N GLY A 224 -3.70 -7.37 -12.97
CA GLY A 224 -3.60 -8.35 -14.06
C GLY A 224 -4.73 -8.27 -15.07
N ALA A 225 -4.40 -8.09 -16.35
CA ALA A 225 -5.35 -8.03 -17.47
C ALA A 225 -5.53 -9.39 -18.19
N ARG A 226 -5.40 -10.48 -17.46
CA ARG A 226 -5.48 -11.84 -18.02
C ARG A 226 -6.87 -12.44 -17.91
N PRO A 227 -7.16 -13.46 -18.76
CA PRO A 227 -8.39 -14.22 -18.67
C PRO A 227 -8.64 -14.84 -17.30
N LEU A 228 -9.89 -14.71 -16.86
CA LEU A 228 -10.43 -15.23 -15.61
C LEU A 228 -11.48 -16.30 -15.91
N VAL A 229 -11.91 -17.03 -14.88
CA VAL A 229 -13.03 -17.98 -14.95
C VAL A 229 -12.93 -18.91 -16.17
N ASN A 230 -12.03 -19.88 -16.10
CA ASN A 230 -11.78 -20.86 -17.18
C ASN A 230 -11.45 -20.22 -18.54
N ASN A 231 -10.77 -19.07 -18.55
CA ASN A 231 -10.42 -18.30 -19.75
C ASN A 231 -11.63 -17.79 -20.54
N THR A 232 -12.72 -17.41 -19.88
CA THR A 232 -13.94 -16.92 -20.55
C THR A 232 -14.24 -15.44 -20.32
N LEU A 233 -13.72 -14.87 -19.22
CA LEU A 233 -14.01 -13.52 -18.78
C LEU A 233 -12.74 -12.70 -18.57
N LEU A 234 -12.85 -11.39 -18.70
CA LEU A 234 -11.83 -10.41 -18.36
C LEU A 234 -12.44 -9.32 -17.47
N SER A 235 -11.61 -8.68 -16.62
CA SER A 235 -12.05 -7.50 -15.88
C SER A 235 -12.40 -6.36 -16.84
N ALA A 236 -13.51 -5.68 -16.57
CA ALA A 236 -14.05 -4.61 -17.41
C ALA A 236 -13.55 -3.21 -17.02
N GLN A 237 -12.90 -3.06 -15.86
CA GLN A 237 -12.50 -1.77 -15.33
C GLN A 237 -11.18 -1.29 -15.97
N ASP A 238 -11.11 0.01 -16.33
CA ASP A 238 -9.88 0.69 -16.67
C ASP A 238 -9.01 0.93 -15.43
N GLY A 239 -9.68 1.29 -14.33
CA GLY A 239 -9.05 1.52 -13.04
C GLY A 239 -9.87 0.90 -11.90
N GLN A 240 -9.16 0.31 -10.95
CA GLN A 240 -9.71 -0.08 -9.66
C GLN A 240 -8.98 0.75 -8.59
N PHE A 241 -9.71 1.23 -7.60
CA PHE A 241 -9.10 2.00 -6.51
C PHE A 241 -9.72 1.64 -5.18
N SER A 242 -8.92 1.72 -4.15
CA SER A 242 -9.38 1.48 -2.78
C SER A 242 -8.69 2.41 -1.81
N ALA A 243 -9.46 2.93 -0.86
CA ALA A 243 -8.87 3.44 0.35
C ALA A 243 -8.30 2.27 1.18
N PHE A 244 -7.36 2.57 2.05
CA PHE A 244 -6.84 1.64 3.06
C PHE A 244 -7.96 0.93 3.85
N LYS A 245 -7.69 -0.26 4.38
CA LYS A 245 -8.73 -1.11 5.01
C LYS A 245 -8.51 -1.37 6.50
N ASN A 246 -7.33 -1.04 7.07
CA ASN A 246 -7.07 -1.33 8.47
C ASN A 246 -8.01 -0.58 9.41
N MET A 247 -8.71 -1.34 10.26
CA MET A 247 -9.72 -0.81 11.19
C MET A 247 -9.13 -0.02 12.36
N ASN A 248 -7.80 -0.07 12.60
CA ASN A 248 -7.12 0.76 13.59
C ASN A 248 -6.78 2.18 13.09
N THR A 249 -7.13 2.51 11.85
CA THR A 249 -7.15 3.90 11.42
C THR A 249 -8.41 4.60 11.95
N HIS A 250 -8.27 5.85 12.37
CA HIS A 250 -9.34 6.61 13.03
C HIS A 250 -10.64 6.62 12.22
N PRO A 251 -11.83 6.38 12.82
CA PRO A 251 -13.10 6.26 12.08
C PRO A 251 -13.44 7.48 11.22
N ARG A 252 -13.11 8.72 11.66
CA ARG A 252 -13.36 9.94 10.87
C ARG A 252 -12.51 9.97 9.60
N ILE A 253 -11.25 9.51 9.66
CA ILE A 253 -10.36 9.42 8.49
C ILE A 253 -10.90 8.38 7.51
N ARG A 254 -11.32 7.21 8.03
CA ARG A 254 -11.95 6.17 7.20
C ARG A 254 -13.23 6.66 6.52
N ALA A 255 -14.09 7.39 7.25
CA ALA A 255 -15.33 7.93 6.70
C ALA A 255 -15.07 8.97 5.61
N LEU A 256 -14.06 9.83 5.77
CA LEU A 256 -13.68 10.82 4.77
C LEU A 256 -13.13 10.14 3.50
N ALA A 257 -12.25 9.16 3.67
CA ALA A 257 -11.69 8.40 2.56
C ALA A 257 -12.77 7.61 1.80
N GLU A 258 -13.58 6.81 2.47
CA GLU A 258 -14.63 5.97 1.87
C GLU A 258 -15.90 6.76 1.47
N GLY A 259 -15.98 8.04 1.76
CA GLY A 259 -17.03 8.97 1.34
C GLY A 259 -16.53 9.92 0.25
N LEU A 260 -16.19 11.16 0.65
CA LEU A 260 -15.85 12.25 -0.25
C LEU A 260 -14.78 11.85 -1.29
N PHE A 261 -13.64 11.32 -0.85
CA PHE A 261 -12.55 11.01 -1.78
C PHE A 261 -12.94 9.90 -2.77
N ARG A 262 -13.56 8.82 -2.30
CA ARG A 262 -14.03 7.74 -3.18
C ARG A 262 -15.00 8.25 -4.24
N ASP A 263 -15.96 9.08 -3.84
CA ASP A 263 -17.01 9.57 -4.73
C ASP A 263 -16.45 10.53 -5.78
N GLU A 264 -15.47 11.38 -5.41
CA GLU A 264 -14.80 12.29 -6.36
C GLU A 264 -13.88 11.54 -7.33
N ILE A 265 -13.19 10.49 -6.89
CA ILE A 265 -12.43 9.62 -7.80
C ILE A 265 -13.38 8.96 -8.81
N ALA A 266 -14.50 8.41 -8.35
CA ALA A 266 -15.49 7.78 -9.22
C ALA A 266 -16.03 8.77 -10.24
N ALA A 267 -16.42 9.98 -9.81
CA ALA A 267 -16.91 11.04 -10.69
C ALA A 267 -15.85 11.48 -11.74
N ALA A 268 -14.59 11.58 -11.34
CA ALA A 268 -13.50 11.92 -12.26
C ALA A 268 -13.25 10.82 -13.31
N MET A 269 -13.33 9.55 -12.91
CA MET A 269 -13.21 8.42 -13.84
C MET A 269 -14.37 8.44 -14.85
N ASP A 270 -15.60 8.63 -14.40
CA ASP A 270 -16.79 8.75 -15.27
C ASP A 270 -16.66 9.93 -16.25
N ALA A 271 -16.19 11.09 -15.78
CA ALA A 271 -16.00 12.28 -16.61
C ALA A 271 -14.98 12.06 -17.73
N ASN A 272 -14.02 11.16 -17.54
CA ASN A 272 -13.03 10.76 -18.53
C ASN A 272 -13.44 9.53 -19.36
N ASN A 273 -14.67 9.06 -19.25
CA ASN A 273 -15.18 7.82 -19.88
C ASN A 273 -14.31 6.59 -19.55
N LEU A 274 -13.88 6.48 -18.31
CA LEU A 274 -13.09 5.36 -17.79
C LEU A 274 -13.98 4.52 -16.85
N THR A 275 -14.01 3.23 -17.10
CA THR A 275 -14.71 2.28 -16.24
C THR A 275 -13.93 2.02 -14.95
N HIS A 276 -14.62 1.92 -13.83
CA HIS A 276 -13.96 1.82 -12.53
C HIS A 276 -14.69 0.90 -11.54
N GLY A 277 -14.06 0.62 -10.42
CA GLY A 277 -14.62 -0.13 -9.30
C GLY A 277 -13.65 -0.20 -8.13
N PRO A 278 -14.05 -0.76 -6.98
CA PRO A 278 -13.12 -1.04 -5.89
C PRO A 278 -12.08 -2.07 -6.32
N TYR A 279 -10.88 -1.99 -5.74
CA TYR A 279 -9.86 -2.99 -6.01
C TYR A 279 -10.21 -4.33 -5.38
N VAL A 280 -10.26 -5.37 -6.20
CA VAL A 280 -10.65 -6.72 -5.79
C VAL A 280 -9.65 -7.78 -6.22
N VAL A 281 -9.46 -8.75 -5.34
CA VAL A 281 -8.78 -10.00 -5.68
C VAL A 281 -9.84 -11.01 -6.11
N ILE A 282 -9.61 -11.63 -7.26
CA ILE A 282 -10.51 -12.63 -7.83
C ILE A 282 -9.87 -14.01 -7.70
N PRO A 283 -10.26 -14.82 -6.70
CA PRO A 283 -9.81 -16.20 -6.61
C PRO A 283 -10.40 -17.00 -7.78
N SER A 284 -9.62 -17.90 -8.36
CA SER A 284 -10.01 -18.73 -9.51
C SER A 284 -11.03 -19.84 -9.18
N GLN A 285 -11.97 -19.59 -8.27
CA GLN A 285 -12.90 -20.60 -7.75
C GLN A 285 -14.34 -20.39 -8.24
N SER A 286 -15.10 -21.47 -8.29
CA SER A 286 -16.55 -21.46 -8.50
C SER A 286 -17.25 -21.84 -7.17
N PRO A 287 -18.26 -21.07 -6.70
CA PRO A 287 -18.85 -19.87 -7.33
C PRO A 287 -17.86 -18.71 -7.36
N LEU A 288 -18.00 -17.81 -8.36
CA LEU A 288 -17.12 -16.66 -8.52
C LEU A 288 -17.19 -15.75 -7.29
N ARG A 289 -16.06 -15.57 -6.63
CA ARG A 289 -15.92 -14.77 -5.43
C ARG A 289 -14.93 -13.64 -5.67
N LEU A 290 -15.31 -12.44 -5.30
CA LEU A 290 -14.47 -11.26 -5.28
C LEU A 290 -14.32 -10.80 -3.84
N ASN A 291 -13.12 -10.45 -3.44
CA ASN A 291 -12.91 -9.80 -2.14
C ASN A 291 -12.15 -8.49 -2.36
N GLU A 292 -12.61 -7.42 -1.75
CA GLU A 292 -11.75 -6.26 -1.59
C GLU A 292 -10.46 -6.71 -0.90
N PHE A 293 -9.33 -6.25 -1.45
CA PHE A 293 -8.03 -6.62 -0.91
C PHE A 293 -7.84 -5.99 0.46
N ILE A 294 -7.27 -6.74 1.38
CA ILE A 294 -6.89 -6.29 2.73
C ILE A 294 -5.58 -6.96 3.11
N THR A 295 -4.61 -6.18 3.50
CA THR A 295 -3.39 -6.63 4.19
C THR A 295 -2.65 -5.43 4.78
N ASP A 296 -2.13 -5.56 5.98
CA ASP A 296 -1.33 -4.52 6.61
C ASP A 296 0.12 -4.46 6.08
N ASN A 297 0.46 -5.32 5.12
CA ASN A 297 1.84 -5.47 4.63
C ASN A 297 2.11 -4.76 3.30
N ASN A 298 1.19 -3.96 2.83
CA ASN A 298 1.28 -3.12 1.63
C ASN A 298 1.58 -1.65 1.97
N GLY A 299 1.85 -0.84 0.94
CA GLY A 299 2.25 0.55 1.09
C GLY A 299 1.13 1.43 1.64
N GLU A 300 -0.08 1.33 1.08
CA GLU A 300 -1.20 2.20 1.41
C GLU A 300 -1.69 2.01 2.85
N ASP A 301 -1.88 0.77 3.32
CA ASP A 301 -2.29 0.54 4.71
C ASP A 301 -1.22 1.01 5.70
N GLN A 302 0.06 0.88 5.36
CA GLN A 302 1.14 1.36 6.22
C GLN A 302 1.19 2.88 6.38
N ILE A 303 0.75 3.65 5.38
CA ILE A 303 0.63 5.11 5.51
C ILE A 303 -0.61 5.45 6.35
N ALA A 304 -1.71 4.77 6.12
CA ALA A 304 -2.95 4.94 6.86
C ALA A 304 -2.84 4.61 8.35
N LEU A 305 -2.00 3.64 8.74
CA LEU A 305 -1.67 3.36 10.14
C LEU A 305 -0.96 4.53 10.85
N SER A 306 -0.41 5.49 10.10
CA SER A 306 0.07 6.78 10.64
C SER A 306 -1.05 7.81 10.81
N GLN A 307 -2.31 7.40 10.69
CA GLN A 307 -3.49 8.25 10.76
C GLN A 307 -3.51 9.29 9.63
N GLY A 308 -3.48 8.82 8.39
CA GLY A 308 -3.61 9.60 7.17
C GLY A 308 -4.55 8.91 6.16
N ILE A 309 -4.93 9.62 5.11
CA ILE A 309 -5.67 9.06 3.98
C ILE A 309 -4.67 8.43 3.01
N SER A 310 -4.93 7.22 2.57
CA SER A 310 -4.12 6.55 1.56
C SER A 310 -5.00 5.82 0.55
N TYR A 311 -4.66 5.96 -0.73
CA TYR A 311 -5.33 5.29 -1.83
C TYR A 311 -4.39 4.39 -2.59
N LEU A 312 -4.85 3.18 -2.87
CA LEU A 312 -4.32 2.30 -3.89
C LEU A 312 -4.99 2.63 -5.23
N SER A 313 -4.19 2.93 -6.23
CA SER A 313 -4.59 3.11 -7.63
C SER A 313 -4.08 1.93 -8.44
N GLU A 314 -4.99 1.16 -9.03
CA GLU A 314 -4.68 -0.04 -9.79
C GLU A 314 -5.26 0.08 -11.21
N THR A 315 -4.41 0.22 -12.22
CA THR A 315 -4.88 0.27 -13.60
C THR A 315 -4.76 -1.09 -14.28
N ARG A 316 -5.54 -1.30 -15.34
CA ARG A 316 -5.58 -2.57 -16.04
C ARG A 316 -4.34 -2.73 -16.93
N GLY A 317 -3.28 -3.45 -16.49
CA GLY A 317 -2.00 -3.39 -17.20
C GLY A 317 -1.11 -4.62 -17.22
N ILE A 318 -0.99 -5.38 -16.14
CA ILE A 318 -0.04 -6.50 -16.12
C ILE A 318 -0.38 -7.54 -17.19
N GLY A 319 0.57 -7.76 -18.08
CA GLY A 319 0.46 -8.70 -19.19
C GLY A 319 0.03 -8.09 -20.53
N LEU A 320 -0.23 -6.76 -20.58
CA LEU A 320 -0.63 -6.06 -21.80
C LEU A 320 0.55 -5.41 -22.57
N ALA A 321 1.75 -5.39 -22.01
CA ALA A 321 2.89 -4.69 -22.59
C ALA A 321 2.54 -3.24 -22.95
N ASP A 322 2.61 -2.85 -24.24
CA ASP A 322 2.27 -1.51 -24.75
C ASP A 322 0.77 -1.34 -25.08
N SER A 323 -0.02 -2.42 -25.06
CA SER A 323 -1.45 -2.35 -25.41
C SER A 323 -2.22 -1.43 -24.45
N HIS A 324 -3.08 -0.55 -25.02
CA HIS A 324 -3.90 0.42 -24.29
C HIS A 324 -3.10 1.37 -23.38
N PHE A 325 -1.81 1.57 -23.63
CA PHE A 325 -0.90 2.21 -22.68
C PHE A 325 -1.32 3.67 -22.35
N ALA A 326 -1.77 4.45 -23.33
CA ALA A 326 -2.28 5.81 -23.07
C ALA A 326 -3.53 5.78 -22.15
N ARG A 327 -4.44 4.82 -22.35
CA ARG A 327 -5.65 4.69 -21.54
C ARG A 327 -5.34 4.27 -20.11
N ARG A 328 -4.41 3.34 -19.93
CA ARG A 328 -3.92 2.91 -18.60
C ARG A 328 -3.26 4.05 -17.84
N THR A 329 -2.38 4.80 -18.52
CA THR A 329 -1.73 5.99 -17.93
C THR A 329 -2.75 7.06 -17.57
N LEU A 330 -3.75 7.31 -18.45
CA LEU A 330 -4.83 8.25 -18.15
C LEU A 330 -5.64 7.82 -16.93
N ALA A 331 -5.97 6.54 -16.79
CA ALA A 331 -6.72 6.04 -15.64
C ALA A 331 -5.96 6.31 -14.32
N GLY A 332 -4.67 6.00 -14.26
CA GLY A 332 -3.85 6.29 -13.09
C GLY A 332 -3.70 7.79 -12.82
N LEU A 333 -3.48 8.59 -13.86
CA LEU A 333 -3.42 10.04 -13.76
C LEU A 333 -4.73 10.63 -13.23
N THR A 334 -5.88 10.16 -13.73
CA THR A 334 -7.21 10.60 -13.28
C THR A 334 -7.41 10.34 -11.79
N ILE A 335 -6.99 9.17 -11.29
CA ILE A 335 -7.08 8.85 -9.86
C ILE A 335 -6.18 9.77 -9.04
N ILE A 336 -4.92 10.00 -9.46
CA ILE A 336 -4.01 10.93 -8.77
C ILE A 336 -4.61 12.34 -8.72
N GLU A 337 -5.07 12.86 -9.86
CA GLU A 337 -5.65 14.21 -9.96
C GLU A 337 -6.89 14.34 -9.08
N ALA A 338 -7.78 13.36 -9.08
CA ALA A 338 -8.98 13.39 -8.26
C ALA A 338 -8.64 13.41 -6.76
N VAL A 339 -7.71 12.57 -6.30
CA VAL A 339 -7.26 12.58 -4.90
C VAL A 339 -6.64 13.92 -4.53
N VAL A 340 -5.75 14.46 -5.38
CA VAL A 340 -5.07 15.74 -5.13
C VAL A 340 -6.08 16.88 -5.14
N GLN A 341 -6.95 16.97 -6.13
CA GLN A 341 -7.94 18.05 -6.25
C GLN A 341 -8.91 18.01 -5.07
N THR A 342 -9.43 16.84 -4.70
CA THR A 342 -10.31 16.69 -3.53
C THR A 342 -9.63 17.17 -2.26
N ALA A 343 -8.35 16.80 -2.07
CA ALA A 343 -7.57 17.25 -0.91
C ALA A 343 -7.37 18.76 -0.90
N VAL A 344 -7.05 19.37 -2.04
CA VAL A 344 -6.78 20.80 -2.19
C VAL A 344 -8.05 21.63 -2.04
N ASP A 345 -9.17 21.22 -2.66
CA ASP A 345 -10.45 21.91 -2.56
C ASP A 345 -11.00 21.94 -1.12
N ASN A 346 -10.64 20.94 -0.31
CA ASN A 346 -11.06 20.79 1.07
C ASN A 346 -9.89 20.88 2.07
N ALA A 347 -8.82 21.60 1.71
CA ALA A 347 -7.53 21.53 2.41
C ALA A 347 -7.60 21.83 3.92
N GLU A 348 -8.31 22.87 4.32
CA GLU A 348 -8.46 23.24 5.73
C GLU A 348 -9.24 22.18 6.53
N GLU A 349 -10.32 21.65 5.93
CA GLU A 349 -11.14 20.61 6.56
C GLU A 349 -10.35 19.29 6.69
N VAL A 350 -9.69 18.86 5.62
CA VAL A 350 -8.89 17.63 5.58
C VAL A 350 -7.73 17.70 6.57
N LEU A 351 -6.99 18.82 6.59
CA LEU A 351 -5.86 19.02 7.51
C LEU A 351 -6.34 19.00 8.96
N THR A 352 -7.37 19.78 9.28
CA THR A 352 -7.92 19.86 10.63
C THR A 352 -8.45 18.51 11.10
N LEU A 353 -9.23 17.82 10.26
CA LEU A 353 -9.78 16.52 10.61
C LEU A 353 -8.68 15.48 10.90
N ILE A 354 -7.62 15.44 10.07
CA ILE A 354 -6.53 14.48 10.24
C ILE A 354 -5.73 14.80 11.51
N GLU A 355 -5.36 16.06 11.75
CA GLU A 355 -4.56 16.41 12.93
C GLU A 355 -5.36 16.23 14.24
N ASP A 356 -6.66 16.56 14.24
CA ASP A 356 -7.55 16.26 15.36
C ASP A 356 -7.66 14.75 15.60
N ALA A 357 -7.85 13.97 14.54
CA ALA A 357 -7.93 12.51 14.63
C ALA A 357 -6.61 11.89 15.17
N ARG A 358 -5.46 12.44 14.76
CA ARG A 358 -4.14 12.05 15.27
C ARG A 358 -4.00 12.34 16.76
N ALA A 359 -4.44 13.52 17.21
CA ALA A 359 -4.41 13.91 18.61
C ALA A 359 -5.37 13.04 19.45
N GLU A 360 -6.59 12.82 18.97
CA GLU A 360 -7.58 11.96 19.62
C GLU A 360 -7.07 10.51 19.69
N TYR A 361 -6.48 9.99 18.61
CA TYR A 361 -5.94 8.63 18.55
C TYR A 361 -4.85 8.38 19.58
N ALA A 362 -4.02 9.36 19.89
CA ALA A 362 -2.99 9.27 20.90
C ALA A 362 -3.56 9.20 22.34
N THR A 363 -4.80 9.60 22.55
CA THR A 363 -5.40 9.71 23.89
C THR A 363 -6.60 8.81 24.14
N THR A 364 -7.20 8.24 23.09
CA THR A 364 -8.41 7.41 23.16
C THR A 364 -8.23 6.14 24.00
N ASP A 365 -9.30 5.72 24.64
CA ASP A 365 -9.41 4.43 25.35
C ASP A 365 -10.14 3.36 24.53
N ALA A 366 -10.45 3.64 23.26
CA ALA A 366 -11.12 2.69 22.38
C ALA A 366 -10.34 1.37 22.28
N GLU A 367 -11.07 0.27 22.18
CA GLU A 367 -10.47 -1.03 21.93
C GLU A 367 -9.64 -1.04 20.65
N ILE A 368 -8.61 -1.86 20.63
CA ILE A 368 -7.81 -2.13 19.43
C ILE A 368 -8.41 -3.31 18.68
N ILE A 369 -8.39 -3.23 17.36
CA ILE A 369 -8.91 -4.29 16.49
C ILE A 369 -7.73 -5.16 16.05
N ILE A 370 -7.78 -6.43 16.44
CA ILE A 370 -6.71 -7.40 16.17
C ILE A 370 -6.95 -8.09 14.82
N THR A 371 -8.18 -8.57 14.60
CA THR A 371 -8.57 -9.19 13.34
C THR A 371 -9.94 -8.70 12.87
N SER A 372 -10.12 -8.70 11.55
CA SER A 372 -11.39 -8.39 10.89
C SER A 372 -11.68 -9.39 9.79
N MET A 373 -12.92 -9.38 9.29
CA MET A 373 -13.34 -10.22 8.17
C MET A 373 -14.21 -9.44 7.19
N PRO A 374 -14.26 -9.82 5.92
CA PRO A 374 -15.14 -9.18 4.95
C PRO A 374 -16.62 -9.32 5.32
N ASN A 375 -17.40 -8.27 5.09
CA ASN A 375 -18.87 -8.34 5.06
C ASN A 375 -19.29 -8.97 3.72
N VAL A 376 -19.78 -10.21 3.75
CA VAL A 376 -20.07 -11.00 2.55
C VAL A 376 -21.49 -10.74 2.05
N THR A 377 -21.61 -10.31 0.79
CA THR A 377 -22.89 -10.05 0.11
C THR A 377 -22.94 -10.70 -1.27
N ASN A 378 -24.13 -10.78 -1.87
CA ASN A 378 -24.28 -11.16 -3.27
C ASN A 378 -24.55 -9.90 -4.09
N MET A 379 -23.84 -9.77 -5.21
CA MET A 379 -24.04 -8.67 -6.16
C MET A 379 -23.76 -9.11 -7.58
N THR A 380 -23.93 -8.24 -8.55
CA THR A 380 -23.42 -8.43 -9.91
C THR A 380 -22.14 -7.64 -10.10
N TRP A 381 -21.25 -8.15 -10.95
CA TRP A 381 -19.98 -7.53 -11.29
C TRP A 381 -19.76 -7.54 -12.79
N PRO A 382 -19.35 -6.41 -13.39
CA PRO A 382 -19.13 -6.33 -14.82
C PRO A 382 -17.82 -7.03 -15.23
N PHE A 383 -17.96 -7.92 -16.19
CA PHE A 383 -16.85 -8.59 -16.89
C PHE A 383 -16.99 -8.42 -18.39
N ILE A 384 -15.92 -8.58 -19.13
CA ILE A 384 -15.93 -8.67 -20.59
C ILE A 384 -15.85 -10.13 -21.00
N SER A 385 -16.76 -10.56 -21.85
CA SER A 385 -16.74 -11.86 -22.51
C SER A 385 -15.62 -11.93 -23.54
N ILE A 386 -14.70 -12.88 -23.39
CA ILE A 386 -13.62 -13.09 -24.36
C ILE A 386 -14.15 -13.52 -25.74
N ALA A 387 -15.29 -14.20 -25.76
CA ALA A 387 -15.85 -14.74 -27.00
C ALA A 387 -16.34 -13.65 -27.99
N ASN A 388 -16.81 -12.51 -27.48
CA ASN A 388 -17.44 -11.48 -28.33
C ASN A 388 -17.25 -10.05 -27.85
N GLY A 389 -16.46 -9.81 -26.79
CA GLY A 389 -16.21 -8.48 -26.26
C GLY A 389 -17.39 -7.80 -25.54
N SER A 390 -18.53 -8.49 -25.37
CA SER A 390 -19.67 -7.89 -24.67
C SER A 390 -19.42 -7.79 -23.17
N THR A 391 -19.88 -6.70 -22.55
CA THR A 391 -19.93 -6.57 -21.10
C THR A 391 -21.06 -7.43 -20.54
N LEU A 392 -20.75 -8.21 -19.51
CA LEU A 392 -21.68 -9.13 -18.85
C LEU A 392 -21.78 -8.78 -17.36
N GLU A 393 -22.99 -8.63 -16.86
CA GLU A 393 -23.27 -8.53 -15.42
C GLU A 393 -23.32 -9.95 -14.82
N VAL A 394 -22.27 -10.35 -14.14
CA VAL A 394 -22.11 -11.70 -13.60
C VAL A 394 -22.42 -11.71 -12.10
N PRO A 395 -23.31 -12.60 -11.63
CA PRO A 395 -23.54 -12.79 -10.20
C PRO A 395 -22.28 -13.26 -9.48
N VAL A 396 -21.91 -12.59 -8.39
CA VAL A 396 -20.71 -12.86 -7.60
C VAL A 396 -21.03 -12.86 -6.10
N ILE A 397 -20.21 -13.58 -5.34
CA ILE A 397 -20.13 -13.43 -3.90
C ILE A 397 -19.07 -12.36 -3.64
N PHE A 398 -19.47 -11.26 -3.01
CA PHE A 398 -18.60 -10.11 -2.77
C PHE A 398 -18.25 -9.98 -1.29
N GLY A 399 -16.96 -9.98 -0.99
CA GLY A 399 -16.43 -9.70 0.34
C GLY A 399 -16.04 -8.23 0.44
N ASN A 400 -16.88 -7.44 1.11
CA ASN A 400 -16.71 -6.00 1.32
C ASN A 400 -15.87 -5.74 2.58
N ASN A 401 -14.81 -4.95 2.45
CA ASN A 401 -13.96 -4.49 3.55
C ASN A 401 -14.07 -2.97 3.81
N SER A 402 -15.07 -2.31 3.24
CA SER A 402 -15.35 -0.88 3.36
C SER A 402 -16.69 -0.58 4.09
N PRO A 403 -16.81 -0.78 5.42
CA PRO A 403 -15.82 -1.34 6.35
C PRO A 403 -15.89 -2.87 6.47
N ALA A 404 -14.81 -3.47 6.92
CA ALA A 404 -14.78 -4.86 7.37
C ALA A 404 -15.60 -5.06 8.66
N ILE A 405 -15.93 -6.32 8.97
CA ILE A 405 -16.54 -6.71 10.25
C ILE A 405 -15.43 -7.07 11.24
N THR A 406 -15.44 -6.43 12.40
CA THR A 406 -14.52 -6.75 13.51
C THR A 406 -14.74 -8.17 13.98
N ASN A 407 -13.65 -8.94 14.13
CA ASN A 407 -13.69 -10.33 14.59
C ASN A 407 -13.07 -10.51 15.98
N LEU A 408 -11.87 -9.98 16.23
CA LEU A 408 -11.20 -10.01 17.52
C LEU A 408 -10.81 -8.59 17.93
N THR A 409 -11.18 -8.19 19.14
CA THR A 409 -10.75 -6.95 19.79
C THR A 409 -10.09 -7.22 21.13
N ARG A 410 -9.32 -6.25 21.60
CA ARG A 410 -8.80 -6.20 22.97
C ARG A 410 -8.87 -4.79 23.53
N PRO A 411 -9.02 -4.66 24.86
CA PRO A 411 -8.79 -3.37 25.50
C PRO A 411 -7.43 -2.82 25.11
N ARG A 412 -7.37 -1.52 24.81
CA ARG A 412 -6.09 -0.86 24.48
C ARG A 412 -5.18 -0.91 25.72
N PRO A 413 -3.97 -1.50 25.65
CA PRO A 413 -3.07 -1.55 26.79
C PRO A 413 -2.53 -0.16 27.10
N GLU A 414 -1.96 0.06 28.28
CA GLU A 414 -1.18 1.27 28.55
C GLU A 414 0.07 1.30 27.68
N ALA A 415 0.75 0.16 27.60
CA ALA A 415 1.92 -0.03 26.77
C ALA A 415 2.19 -1.53 26.49
N TYR A 416 3.13 -1.77 25.60
CA TYR A 416 3.82 -3.05 25.48
C TYR A 416 5.19 -2.97 26.12
N VAL A 417 5.57 -4.01 26.84
CA VAL A 417 6.91 -4.15 27.44
C VAL A 417 7.54 -5.48 27.02
N PHE A 418 8.82 -5.44 26.67
CA PHE A 418 9.56 -6.63 26.27
C PHE A 418 11.06 -6.49 26.56
N SER A 419 11.74 -7.65 26.64
CA SER A 419 13.15 -7.72 26.98
C SER A 419 14.04 -6.97 25.98
N GLY A 420 15.15 -6.39 26.46
CA GLY A 420 16.22 -5.79 25.65
C GLY A 420 16.85 -6.73 24.63
N ALA A 421 16.66 -8.05 24.78
CA ALA A 421 17.09 -9.04 23.81
C ALA A 421 16.39 -8.88 22.42
N TRP A 422 15.20 -8.29 22.39
CA TRP A 422 14.42 -8.06 21.18
C TRP A 422 14.70 -6.69 20.52
N SER A 423 15.97 -6.32 20.45
CA SER A 423 16.40 -5.04 19.84
C SER A 423 16.02 -4.89 18.37
N GLU A 424 15.91 -6.00 17.63
CA GLU A 424 15.40 -6.00 16.25
C GLU A 424 13.93 -5.55 16.18
N VAL A 425 13.08 -6.04 17.09
CA VAL A 425 11.68 -5.63 17.22
C VAL A 425 11.60 -4.12 17.46
N ALA A 426 12.36 -3.62 18.44
CA ALA A 426 12.42 -2.19 18.74
C ALA A 426 12.88 -1.35 17.54
N SER A 427 13.89 -1.83 16.80
CA SER A 427 14.41 -1.16 15.60
C SER A 427 13.37 -1.10 14.47
N LYS A 428 12.65 -2.20 14.21
CA LYS A 428 11.60 -2.25 13.20
C LYS A 428 10.39 -1.36 13.56
N LEU A 429 10.03 -1.27 14.83
CA LEU A 429 9.00 -0.35 15.30
C LEU A 429 9.42 1.11 15.07
N ARG A 430 10.64 1.48 15.46
CA ARG A 430 11.18 2.83 15.24
C ARG A 430 11.23 3.20 13.75
N ALA A 431 11.52 2.25 12.88
CA ALA A 431 11.51 2.46 11.44
C ALA A 431 10.12 2.84 10.89
N THR A 432 9.04 2.56 11.63
CA THR A 432 7.67 3.01 11.30
C THR A 432 7.26 4.29 12.03
N GLY A 433 8.19 4.92 12.74
CA GLY A 433 7.97 6.13 13.53
C GLY A 433 7.28 5.89 14.87
N VAL A 434 7.18 4.64 15.31
CA VAL A 434 6.72 4.29 16.66
C VAL A 434 7.79 4.70 17.67
N GLU A 435 7.37 5.42 18.70
CA GLU A 435 8.23 5.78 19.82
C GLU A 435 8.45 4.54 20.70
N VAL A 436 9.72 4.17 20.86
CA VAL A 436 10.15 3.04 21.68
C VAL A 436 11.19 3.53 22.68
N GLU A 437 10.79 3.53 23.93
CA GLU A 437 11.63 3.93 25.07
C GLU A 437 12.50 2.76 25.53
N VAL A 438 13.70 3.06 26.04
CA VAL A 438 14.56 2.12 26.75
C VAL A 438 14.44 2.41 28.23
N LEU A 439 13.99 1.46 29.02
CA LEU A 439 13.80 1.61 30.46
C LEU A 439 15.13 1.54 31.19
N GLU A 440 15.61 2.65 31.73
CA GLU A 440 16.88 2.75 32.42
C GLU A 440 16.89 1.96 33.76
N ASP A 441 15.75 1.95 34.46
CA ASP A 441 15.56 1.24 35.74
C ASP A 441 14.94 -0.15 35.59
N GLY A 442 14.65 -0.57 34.33
CA GLY A 442 13.92 -1.81 34.06
C GLY A 442 12.42 -1.68 34.30
N PHE A 443 11.73 -2.79 34.46
CA PHE A 443 10.28 -2.88 34.69
C PHE A 443 9.94 -3.92 35.72
N GLU A 444 9.05 -3.62 36.64
CA GLU A 444 8.40 -4.58 37.54
C GLU A 444 6.92 -4.24 37.66
N GLY A 445 6.06 -5.22 37.33
CA GLY A 445 4.62 -5.01 37.41
C GLY A 445 3.78 -6.15 36.86
N GLU A 446 2.47 -6.01 37.06
CA GLU A 446 1.47 -6.92 36.50
C GLU A 446 1.29 -6.64 34.99
N VAL A 447 1.20 -7.72 34.23
CA VAL A 447 1.02 -7.71 32.79
C VAL A 447 0.00 -8.74 32.34
N GLU A 448 -0.57 -8.52 31.17
CA GLU A 448 -1.30 -9.52 30.40
C GLU A 448 -0.27 -10.30 29.56
N ALA A 449 -0.04 -11.56 29.93
CA ALA A 449 0.79 -12.52 29.21
C ALA A 449 -0.08 -13.35 28.26
N LEU A 450 0.36 -13.52 27.02
CA LEU A 450 -0.35 -14.29 25.99
C LEU A 450 0.35 -15.63 25.79
N ASN A 451 -0.35 -16.75 26.09
CA ASN A 451 0.16 -18.09 25.84
C ASN A 451 -0.37 -18.61 24.50
N ILE A 452 0.51 -19.07 23.64
CA ILE A 452 0.16 -19.54 22.29
C ILE A 452 -0.53 -20.90 22.39
N THR A 453 -1.80 -20.96 22.00
CA THR A 453 -2.61 -22.19 22.02
C THR A 453 -2.74 -22.83 20.64
N VAL A 454 -2.68 -22.02 19.57
CA VAL A 454 -2.64 -22.49 18.18
C VAL A 454 -1.56 -21.73 17.44
N ALA A 455 -0.78 -22.42 16.62
CA ALA A 455 0.21 -21.86 15.72
C ALA A 455 0.47 -22.84 14.58
N ASN A 456 0.20 -22.43 13.33
CA ASN A 456 0.35 -23.27 12.16
C ASN A 456 1.53 -22.76 11.32
N LEU A 457 2.67 -23.42 11.41
CA LEU A 457 3.84 -23.09 10.60
C LEU A 457 3.63 -23.57 9.18
N ALA A 458 3.72 -22.66 8.22
CA ALA A 458 3.60 -22.97 6.79
C ALA A 458 4.76 -23.86 6.33
N THR A 459 4.47 -24.83 5.46
CA THR A 459 5.48 -25.72 4.86
C THR A 459 6.17 -25.08 3.66
N ILE A 460 5.56 -24.05 3.06
CA ILE A 460 6.07 -23.29 1.91
C ILE A 460 6.41 -21.88 2.38
N LYS A 461 7.57 -21.38 1.95
CA LYS A 461 7.96 -20.00 2.23
C LYS A 461 7.18 -19.03 1.34
N PHE A 462 6.74 -17.94 1.96
CA PHE A 462 6.23 -16.76 1.29
C PHE A 462 7.14 -15.58 1.64
N GLU A 463 7.62 -14.86 0.64
CA GLU A 463 8.52 -13.73 0.84
C GLU A 463 9.72 -14.08 1.75
N GLY A 464 10.34 -15.24 1.50
CA GLY A 464 11.49 -15.73 2.25
C GLY A 464 11.19 -16.35 3.61
N VAL A 465 9.95 -16.28 4.09
CA VAL A 465 9.54 -16.71 5.44
C VAL A 465 8.53 -17.86 5.37
N ALA A 466 8.75 -18.91 6.17
CA ALA A 466 7.68 -19.87 6.49
C ALA A 466 6.79 -19.22 7.53
N GLN A 467 5.67 -18.63 7.09
CA GLN A 467 4.77 -17.89 7.98
C GLN A 467 4.14 -18.80 9.05
N THR A 468 3.93 -18.25 10.25
CA THR A 468 3.09 -18.88 11.29
C THR A 468 1.71 -18.25 11.22
N THR A 469 0.69 -19.03 10.88
CA THR A 469 -0.68 -18.53 10.63
C THR A 469 -1.70 -19.16 11.59
N GLY A 470 -2.88 -18.54 11.69
CA GLY A 470 -3.96 -19.02 12.54
C GLY A 470 -3.55 -19.05 14.01
N ILE A 471 -2.80 -18.06 14.45
CA ILE A 471 -2.35 -17.95 15.83
C ILE A 471 -3.56 -17.66 16.71
N GLU A 472 -3.67 -18.43 17.81
CA GLU A 472 -4.62 -18.18 18.88
C GLU A 472 -3.88 -18.14 20.21
N THR A 473 -4.36 -17.30 21.13
CA THR A 473 -3.74 -17.16 22.46
C THR A 473 -4.74 -17.26 23.58
N GLU A 474 -4.25 -17.65 24.75
CA GLU A 474 -4.94 -17.54 26.04
C GLU A 474 -4.22 -16.51 26.91
N MET A 475 -4.96 -15.53 27.41
CA MET A 475 -4.42 -14.44 28.22
C MET A 475 -4.44 -14.81 29.70
N SER A 476 -3.36 -14.49 30.42
CA SER A 476 -3.27 -14.61 31.87
C SER A 476 -2.61 -13.36 32.47
N LEU A 477 -3.01 -12.99 33.68
CA LEU A 477 -2.36 -11.92 34.45
C LEU A 477 -1.23 -12.51 35.29
N ARG A 478 -0.06 -11.87 35.21
CA ARG A 478 1.06 -12.21 36.10
C ARG A 478 2.03 -11.05 36.30
N ASN A 479 2.82 -11.10 37.36
CA ASN A 479 3.93 -10.15 37.50
C ASN A 479 5.15 -10.59 36.70
N VAL A 480 5.79 -9.65 36.07
CA VAL A 480 7.09 -9.81 35.38
C VAL A 480 8.09 -8.78 35.88
N THR A 481 9.37 -9.12 35.80
CA THR A 481 10.48 -8.24 36.11
C THR A 481 11.47 -8.27 34.95
N PHE A 482 11.76 -7.09 34.39
CA PHE A 482 12.82 -6.91 33.39
C PHE A 482 13.92 -6.03 33.97
N PRO A 483 15.19 -6.37 33.74
CA PRO A 483 16.31 -5.49 34.10
C PRO A 483 16.32 -4.22 33.26
N ALA A 484 17.16 -3.26 33.60
CA ALA A 484 17.50 -2.10 32.79
C ALA A 484 17.83 -2.51 31.35
N GLY A 485 17.36 -1.72 30.36
CA GLY A 485 17.51 -2.00 28.95
C GLY A 485 16.29 -2.70 28.31
N ALA A 486 15.22 -2.99 29.07
CA ALA A 486 13.96 -3.41 28.50
C ALA A 486 13.32 -2.30 27.64
N TYR A 487 12.46 -2.67 26.70
CA TYR A 487 11.76 -1.74 25.85
C TYR A 487 10.33 -1.50 26.31
N TRP A 488 9.90 -0.24 26.22
CA TRP A 488 8.55 0.21 26.48
C TRP A 488 7.98 0.91 25.25
N VAL A 489 6.79 0.50 24.82
CA VAL A 489 6.08 1.07 23.68
C VAL A 489 4.71 1.54 24.18
N SER A 490 4.60 2.84 24.49
CA SER A 490 3.34 3.42 24.92
C SER A 490 2.29 3.29 23.82
N SER A 491 1.06 2.96 24.18
CA SER A 491 -0.07 3.04 23.26
C SER A 491 -0.58 4.48 23.10
N ARG A 492 -0.09 5.41 23.94
CA ARG A 492 -0.44 6.84 23.95
C ARG A 492 0.42 7.63 22.97
N GLN A 493 0.42 7.21 21.72
CA GLN A 493 1.12 7.89 20.63
C GLN A 493 0.32 7.82 19.34
N ARG A 494 0.49 8.81 18.47
CA ARG A 494 -0.26 8.92 17.20
C ARG A 494 -0.04 7.74 16.24
N ARG A 495 1.10 7.07 16.32
CA ARG A 495 1.46 5.92 15.48
C ARG A 495 1.30 4.57 16.18
N ALA A 496 0.52 4.51 17.25
CA ALA A 496 0.30 3.27 18.01
C ALA A 496 -0.31 2.14 17.17
N ALA A 497 -1.08 2.45 16.12
CA ALA A 497 -1.64 1.44 15.23
C ALA A 497 -0.57 0.54 14.60
N HIS A 498 0.60 1.09 14.27
CA HIS A 498 1.74 0.30 13.80
C HIS A 498 2.25 -0.71 14.83
N ALA A 499 2.20 -0.36 16.12
CA ALA A 499 2.56 -1.28 17.19
C ALA A 499 1.50 -2.39 17.33
N PHE A 500 0.20 -2.06 17.26
CA PHE A 500 -0.88 -3.04 17.38
C PHE A 500 -0.79 -4.11 16.30
N VAL A 501 -0.70 -3.72 15.04
CA VAL A 501 -0.58 -4.65 13.90
C VAL A 501 0.65 -5.57 14.02
N ARG A 502 1.74 -5.11 14.64
CA ARG A 502 3.00 -5.88 14.72
C ARG A 502 3.15 -6.69 15.98
N LEU A 503 2.65 -6.20 17.11
CA LEU A 503 2.91 -6.78 18.43
C LEU A 503 1.77 -7.68 18.93
N GLU A 504 0.56 -7.56 18.38
CA GLU A 504 -0.52 -8.51 18.70
C GLU A 504 -0.36 -9.78 17.87
N PRO A 505 -0.09 -10.94 18.47
CA PRO A 505 0.35 -12.13 17.71
C PRO A 505 -0.70 -12.67 16.73
N GLU A 506 -1.99 -12.49 16.98
CA GLU A 506 -3.07 -12.94 16.11
C GLU A 506 -3.36 -11.99 14.94
N ALA A 507 -2.79 -10.76 14.94
CA ALA A 507 -2.95 -9.85 13.82
C ALA A 507 -2.40 -10.47 12.53
N GLU A 508 -3.11 -10.28 11.42
CA GLU A 508 -2.86 -10.96 10.15
C GLU A 508 -1.41 -10.81 9.64
N SER A 509 -0.79 -9.68 9.92
CA SER A 509 0.58 -9.35 9.49
C SER A 509 1.53 -9.12 10.67
N SER A 510 1.29 -9.76 11.83
CA SER A 510 2.11 -9.56 13.02
C SER A 510 3.56 -10.03 12.86
N PHE A 511 4.42 -9.58 13.76
CA PHE A 511 5.79 -10.09 13.88
C PHE A 511 5.84 -11.59 14.20
N ALA A 512 4.80 -12.15 14.84
CA ALA A 512 4.69 -13.59 15.03
C ALA A 512 4.41 -14.30 13.69
N VAL A 513 3.51 -13.78 12.87
CA VAL A 513 3.22 -14.33 11.52
C VAL A 513 4.47 -14.33 10.65
N TRP A 514 5.26 -13.27 10.69
CA TRP A 514 6.48 -13.12 9.88
C TRP A 514 7.74 -13.70 10.53
N ASN A 515 7.61 -14.44 11.64
CA ASN A 515 8.73 -15.04 12.39
C ASN A 515 9.86 -14.03 12.77
N VAL A 516 9.53 -12.74 12.88
CA VAL A 516 10.37 -11.76 13.57
C VAL A 516 10.38 -12.05 15.07
N LEU A 517 9.23 -12.51 15.58
CA LEU A 517 9.01 -13.09 16.89
C LEU A 517 8.51 -14.52 16.70
N PRO A 518 9.40 -15.51 16.52
CA PRO A 518 8.99 -16.90 16.28
C PRO A 518 8.24 -17.46 17.49
N VAL A 519 7.16 -18.18 17.23
CA VAL A 519 6.31 -18.79 18.26
C VAL A 519 5.89 -20.21 17.89
N ALA A 520 5.67 -21.04 18.91
CA ALA A 520 5.09 -22.37 18.80
C ALA A 520 4.01 -22.58 19.86
N VAL A 521 3.17 -23.59 19.67
CA VAL A 521 2.16 -23.97 20.66
C VAL A 521 2.81 -24.29 21.99
N GLY A 522 2.31 -23.66 23.07
CA GLY A 522 2.83 -23.77 24.43
C GLY A 522 3.83 -22.69 24.81
N ASP A 523 4.28 -21.86 23.87
CA ASP A 523 5.15 -20.72 24.20
C ASP A 523 4.33 -19.60 24.86
N GLU A 524 4.96 -18.89 25.80
CA GLU A 524 4.52 -17.59 26.24
C GLU A 524 5.08 -16.53 25.28
N TYR A 525 4.21 -15.69 24.73
CA TYR A 525 4.60 -14.63 23.79
C TYR A 525 5.52 -13.62 24.47
N PRO A 526 6.68 -13.26 23.87
CA PRO A 526 7.70 -12.48 24.56
C PRO A 526 7.42 -10.97 24.64
N VAL A 527 6.26 -10.52 24.18
CA VAL A 527 5.78 -9.13 24.31
C VAL A 527 4.58 -9.11 25.23
N TYR A 528 4.67 -8.37 26.31
CA TYR A 528 3.66 -8.28 27.34
C TYR A 528 2.86 -7.00 27.21
N ARG A 529 1.57 -7.10 27.43
CA ARG A 529 0.64 -5.98 27.47
C ARG A 529 0.53 -5.47 28.90
N VAL A 530 0.82 -4.21 29.14
CA VAL A 530 0.63 -3.59 30.46
C VAL A 530 -0.82 -3.11 30.55
N PRO A 531 -1.63 -3.66 31.48
CA PRO A 531 -3.02 -3.28 31.59
C PRO A 531 -3.15 -1.84 32.08
N ARG A 532 -4.19 -1.17 31.62
CA ARG A 532 -4.54 0.15 32.17
C ARG A 532 -5.06 -0.01 33.58
N LYS A 533 -4.56 0.80 34.47
CA LYS A 533 -5.15 0.93 35.79
C LYS A 533 -6.49 1.64 35.65
N ALA A 534 -7.56 1.04 36.18
CA ALA A 534 -8.84 1.73 36.27
C ALA A 534 -8.64 3.06 37.01
N LYS A 535 -9.14 4.16 36.41
CA LYS A 535 -9.11 5.48 37.01
C LYS A 535 -10.03 5.54 38.22
#